data_f285c34c20d81f9413960ca8d111886b
#
_entry.id   f285c34c20d81f9413960ca8d111886b
#
_cell.length_a   1.000
_cell.length_b   1.000
_cell.length_c   1.000
_cell.angle_alpha   90.00
_cell.angle_beta   90.00
_cell.angle_gamma   90.00
#
_symmetry.space_group_name_H-M   'P 1'
#
loop_
_entity.id
_entity.type
_entity.pdbx_description
1 polymer ?
#
loop_
_entity_poly.entity_id
_entity_poly.type
_entity_poly.pdbx_seq_one_letter_code
_entity_poly.pdbx_strand_id
1 'polypeptide(L)'
;KWVHTDAFAYARQMQKNGEQFDAVLCDPPKFVMTREPAGASEGMRKYSDLNQIAASLVKPGGLFVTCSCSGLVSLETFEECVIKGAHRLNRRLQFFDRTGPGVDHPVYSNCPESRYLKVLWSRVV
;
A
#
# COMPACT_ATOMS: atom_id res chain seq x y z
N LYS A 1 15.82 12.96 6.51
CA LYS A 1 16.52 12.00 7.39
C LYS A 1 16.24 10.58 6.89
N TRP A 2 17.29 9.80 6.67
CA TRP A 2 17.18 8.38 6.34
C TRP A 2 17.26 7.55 7.62
N VAL A 3 16.40 6.54 7.75
CA VAL A 3 16.36 5.62 8.88
C VAL A 3 16.39 4.19 8.34
N HIS A 4 17.41 3.41 8.72
CA HIS A 4 17.52 2.01 8.35
C HIS A 4 17.01 1.15 9.49
N THR A 5 15.79 0.65 9.36
CA THR A 5 15.11 -0.18 10.37
C THR A 5 13.95 -0.94 9.75
N ASP A 6 13.35 -1.86 10.48
CA ASP A 6 12.12 -2.52 10.09
C ASP A 6 10.98 -1.51 9.96
N ALA A 7 10.33 -1.48 8.78
CA ALA A 7 9.31 -0.49 8.47
C ALA A 7 8.05 -0.61 9.33
N PHE A 8 7.63 -1.84 9.67
CA PHE A 8 6.47 -2.06 10.55
C PHE A 8 6.75 -1.54 11.97
N ALA A 9 7.92 -1.89 12.52
CA ALA A 9 8.31 -1.46 13.85
C ALA A 9 8.43 0.07 13.92
N TYR A 10 9.07 0.68 12.92
CA TYR A 10 9.23 2.12 12.84
C TYR A 10 7.89 2.85 12.71
N ALA A 11 7.04 2.44 11.76
CA ALA A 11 5.74 3.05 11.55
C ALA A 11 4.83 2.93 12.79
N ARG A 12 4.84 1.78 13.48
CA ARG A 12 4.12 1.61 14.76
C ARG A 12 4.65 2.53 15.86
N GLN A 13 5.96 2.75 15.90
CA GLN A 13 6.54 3.69 16.87
C GLN A 13 6.11 5.13 16.58
N MET A 14 6.11 5.53 15.28
CA MET A 14 5.62 6.86 14.89
C MET A 14 4.15 7.04 15.23
N GLN A 15 3.33 6.01 14.99
CA GLN A 15 1.91 6.02 15.38
C GLN A 15 1.73 6.19 16.88
N LYS A 16 2.50 5.48 17.72
CA LYS A 16 2.48 5.61 19.18
C LYS A 16 2.89 7.00 19.64
N ASN A 17 3.83 7.61 18.94
CA ASN A 17 4.30 8.97 19.24
C ASN A 17 3.29 10.05 18.78
N GLY A 18 2.21 9.69 18.09
CA GLY A 18 1.24 10.64 17.54
C GLY A 18 1.76 11.42 16.32
N GLU A 19 2.82 10.93 15.68
CA GLU A 19 3.40 11.58 14.52
C GLU A 19 2.45 11.49 13.31
N GLN A 20 2.34 12.59 12.57
CA GLN A 20 1.58 12.67 11.33
C GLN A 20 2.35 13.48 10.28
N PHE A 21 2.20 13.07 9.02
CA PHE A 21 2.93 13.61 7.88
C PHE A 21 1.96 14.17 6.83
N ASP A 22 2.40 15.16 6.08
CA ASP A 22 1.62 15.74 4.97
C ASP A 22 1.49 14.77 3.79
N ALA A 23 2.47 13.89 3.63
CA ALA A 23 2.46 12.81 2.63
C ALA A 23 3.11 11.55 3.20
N VAL A 24 2.50 10.40 2.92
CA VAL A 24 3.07 9.07 3.20
C VAL A 24 3.05 8.26 1.91
N LEU A 25 4.22 7.77 1.51
CA LEU A 25 4.39 6.83 0.40
C LEU A 25 4.74 5.46 0.97
N CYS A 26 3.92 4.47 0.66
CA CYS A 26 4.04 3.10 1.15
C CYS A 26 4.34 2.17 -0.04
N ASP A 27 5.60 1.80 -0.19
CA ASP A 27 6.08 0.95 -1.28
C ASP A 27 6.75 -0.30 -0.70
N PRO A 28 5.94 -1.29 -0.26
CA PRO A 28 6.45 -2.50 0.36
C PRO A 28 6.98 -3.49 -0.67
N PRO A 29 7.77 -4.48 -0.22
CA PRO A 29 8.12 -5.61 -1.05
C PRO A 29 6.88 -6.47 -1.39
N LYS A 30 7.06 -7.40 -2.31
CA LYS A 30 6.03 -8.35 -2.71
C LYS A 30 5.64 -9.27 -1.53
N PHE A 31 4.45 -9.11 -0.98
CA PHE A 31 3.97 -9.93 0.13
C PHE A 31 3.23 -11.19 -0.32
N VAL A 32 2.48 -11.13 -1.43
CA VAL A 32 1.79 -12.32 -1.98
C VAL A 32 2.65 -12.92 -3.08
N MET A 33 3.26 -14.06 -2.81
CA MET A 33 4.18 -14.77 -3.71
C MET A 33 3.66 -16.12 -4.18
N THR A 34 2.56 -16.60 -3.59
CA THR A 34 1.98 -17.91 -3.90
C THR A 34 0.46 -17.81 -4.04
N ARG A 35 -0.11 -18.75 -4.80
CA ARG A 35 -1.57 -18.93 -4.90
C ARG A 35 -2.13 -19.85 -3.82
N GLU A 36 -1.28 -20.47 -3.03
CA GLU A 36 -1.74 -21.30 -1.90
C GLU A 36 -2.53 -20.43 -0.90
N PRO A 37 -3.72 -20.87 -0.47
CA PRO A 37 -4.63 -20.04 0.33
C PRO A 37 -3.99 -19.47 1.60
N ALA A 38 -3.20 -20.27 2.32
CA ALA A 38 -2.56 -19.83 3.56
C ALA A 38 -1.51 -18.73 3.30
N GLY A 39 -0.63 -18.93 2.31
CA GLY A 39 0.41 -17.95 1.96
C GLY A 39 -0.16 -16.67 1.34
N ALA A 40 -1.19 -16.80 0.50
CA ALA A 40 -1.88 -15.65 -0.08
C ALA A 40 -2.59 -14.83 1.01
N SER A 41 -3.28 -15.48 1.94
CA SER A 41 -3.96 -14.85 3.07
C SER A 41 -2.98 -14.13 3.99
N GLU A 42 -1.84 -14.74 4.30
CA GLU A 42 -0.79 -14.09 5.10
C GLU A 42 -0.23 -12.84 4.41
N GLY A 43 0.05 -12.93 3.11
CA GLY A 43 0.52 -11.79 2.33
C GLY A 43 -0.49 -10.64 2.29
N MET A 44 -1.78 -10.94 2.11
CA MET A 44 -2.85 -9.95 2.15
C MET A 44 -3.00 -9.31 3.54
N ARG A 45 -2.81 -10.08 4.60
CA ARG A 45 -2.80 -9.54 5.97
C ARG A 45 -1.67 -8.54 6.16
N LYS A 46 -0.46 -8.85 5.67
CA LYS A 46 0.69 -7.92 5.72
C LYS A 46 0.38 -6.60 4.97
N TYR A 47 -0.23 -6.69 3.77
CA TYR A 47 -0.70 -5.49 3.06
C TYR A 47 -1.71 -4.70 3.88
N SER A 48 -2.71 -5.37 4.47
CA SER A 48 -3.73 -4.72 5.28
C SER A 48 -3.12 -4.00 6.49
N ASP A 49 -2.25 -4.68 7.24
CA ASP A 49 -1.62 -4.14 8.45
C ASP A 49 -0.73 -2.94 8.12
N LEU A 50 0.12 -3.06 7.09
CA LEU A 50 1.02 -1.97 6.71
C LEU A 50 0.24 -0.75 6.20
N ASN A 51 -0.75 -0.96 5.33
CA ASN A 51 -1.56 0.13 4.82
C ASN A 51 -2.39 0.81 5.91
N GLN A 52 -2.90 0.05 6.88
CA GLN A 52 -3.59 0.61 8.04
C GLN A 52 -2.65 1.51 8.84
N ILE A 53 -1.45 1.04 9.18
CA ILE A 53 -0.48 1.83 9.92
C ILE A 53 -0.07 3.07 9.11
N ALA A 54 0.27 2.89 7.83
CA ALA A 54 0.68 3.99 6.95
C ALA A 54 -0.41 5.08 6.83
N ALA A 55 -1.67 4.67 6.63
CA ALA A 55 -2.80 5.60 6.58
C ALA A 55 -3.00 6.37 7.89
N SER A 56 -2.68 5.76 9.05
CA SER A 56 -2.77 6.44 10.35
C SER A 56 -1.78 7.59 10.50
N LEU A 57 -0.66 7.52 9.80
CA LEU A 57 0.41 8.50 9.84
C LEU A 57 0.17 9.70 8.90
N VAL A 58 -0.88 9.68 8.10
CA VAL A 58 -1.22 10.79 7.21
C VAL A 58 -2.10 11.81 7.94
N LYS A 59 -1.76 13.09 7.86
CA LYS A 59 -2.63 14.18 8.37
C LYS A 59 -3.98 14.18 7.65
N PRO A 60 -5.07 14.65 8.27
CA PRO A 60 -6.31 14.94 7.56
C PRO A 60 -6.04 15.87 6.36
N GLY A 61 -6.55 15.53 5.18
CA GLY A 61 -6.28 16.23 3.92
C GLY A 61 -4.93 15.89 3.27
N GLY A 62 -4.09 15.12 3.94
CA GLY A 62 -2.77 14.73 3.44
C GLY A 62 -2.80 13.69 2.32
N LEU A 63 -1.67 13.53 1.65
CA LEU A 63 -1.48 12.59 0.55
C LEU A 63 -1.11 11.20 1.07
N PHE A 64 -1.85 10.20 0.60
CA PHE A 64 -1.51 8.80 0.81
C PHE A 64 -1.31 8.10 -0.53
N VAL A 65 -0.10 7.63 -0.77
CA VAL A 65 0.27 6.83 -1.95
C VAL A 65 0.67 5.45 -1.49
N THR A 66 0.08 4.42 -2.06
CA THR A 66 0.43 3.04 -1.70
C THR A 66 0.54 2.15 -2.91
N CYS A 67 1.51 1.23 -2.86
CA CYS A 67 1.90 0.38 -3.98
C CYS A 67 1.77 -1.10 -3.63
N SER A 68 1.54 -1.91 -4.67
CA SER A 68 1.71 -3.36 -4.62
C SER A 68 2.38 -3.85 -5.90
N CYS A 69 3.48 -4.57 -5.75
CA CYS A 69 4.16 -5.26 -6.85
C CYS A 69 3.82 -6.76 -6.91
N SER A 70 2.82 -7.24 -6.17
CA SER A 70 2.36 -8.63 -6.21
C SER A 70 1.48 -8.88 -7.44
N GLY A 71 2.02 -9.58 -8.45
CA GLY A 71 1.27 -9.93 -9.66
C GLY A 71 0.04 -10.82 -9.43
N LEU A 72 -0.03 -11.51 -8.29
CA LEU A 72 -1.15 -12.35 -7.89
C LEU A 72 -2.28 -11.58 -7.20
N VAL A 73 -2.11 -10.28 -6.98
CA VAL A 73 -3.11 -9.41 -6.37
C VAL A 73 -3.64 -8.45 -7.43
N SER A 74 -4.93 -8.49 -7.71
CA SER A 74 -5.55 -7.54 -8.64
C SER A 74 -5.58 -6.12 -8.06
N LEU A 75 -5.79 -5.13 -8.92
CA LEU A 75 -5.96 -3.73 -8.49
C LEU A 75 -7.15 -3.60 -7.53
N GLU A 76 -8.27 -4.24 -7.88
CA GLU A 76 -9.51 -4.21 -7.10
C GLU A 76 -9.31 -4.81 -5.72
N THR A 77 -8.69 -6.00 -5.64
CA THR A 77 -8.38 -6.67 -4.37
C THR A 77 -7.45 -5.83 -3.50
N PHE A 78 -6.45 -5.19 -4.11
CA PHE A 78 -5.53 -4.31 -3.39
C PHE A 78 -6.24 -3.06 -2.87
N GLU A 79 -7.05 -2.40 -3.71
CA GLU A 79 -7.82 -1.21 -3.33
C GLU A 79 -8.79 -1.52 -2.19
N GLU A 80 -9.54 -2.62 -2.25
CA GLU A 80 -10.41 -3.06 -1.14
C GLU A 80 -9.63 -3.27 0.16
N CYS A 81 -8.46 -3.87 0.09
CA CYS A 81 -7.59 -4.08 1.24
C CYS A 81 -7.19 -2.76 1.89
N VAL A 82 -6.80 -1.76 1.07
CA VAL A 82 -6.42 -0.42 1.52
C VAL A 82 -7.61 0.32 2.13
N ILE A 83 -8.78 0.27 1.48
CA ILE A 83 -10.03 0.86 1.99
C ILE A 83 -10.41 0.28 3.35
N LYS A 84 -10.40 -1.05 3.48
CA LYS A 84 -10.71 -1.74 4.74
C LYS A 84 -9.75 -1.32 5.86
N GLY A 85 -8.46 -1.15 5.54
CA GLY A 85 -7.46 -0.65 6.48
C GLY A 85 -7.76 0.75 6.99
N ALA A 86 -8.11 1.67 6.10
CA ALA A 86 -8.47 3.04 6.46
C ALA A 86 -9.78 3.11 7.27
N HIS A 87 -10.79 2.34 6.89
CA HIS A 87 -12.08 2.30 7.60
C HIS A 87 -11.94 1.82 9.05
N ARG A 88 -11.04 0.88 9.35
CA ARG A 88 -10.75 0.46 10.73
C ARG A 88 -10.20 1.58 11.61
N LEU A 89 -9.65 2.62 11.01
CA LEU A 89 -9.19 3.84 11.69
C LEU A 89 -10.25 4.96 11.72
N ASN A 90 -11.47 4.67 11.27
CA ASN A 90 -12.51 5.66 11.04
C ASN A 90 -12.04 6.78 10.08
N ARG A 91 -11.21 6.43 9.09
CA ARG A 91 -10.71 7.32 8.05
C ARG A 91 -11.29 6.93 6.70
N ARG A 92 -11.46 7.90 5.82
CA ARG A 92 -11.88 7.68 4.44
C ARG A 92 -10.77 8.11 3.49
N LEU A 93 -10.73 7.46 2.33
CA LEU A 93 -9.78 7.77 1.28
C LEU A 93 -10.54 8.30 0.06
N GLN A 94 -10.12 9.45 -0.43
CA GLN A 94 -10.57 10.00 -1.69
C GLN A 94 -9.53 9.66 -2.75
N PHE A 95 -9.76 8.59 -3.50
CA PHE A 95 -8.88 8.20 -4.62
C PHE A 95 -9.07 9.17 -5.78
N PHE A 96 -7.96 9.68 -6.29
CA PHE A 96 -7.96 10.57 -7.44
C PHE A 96 -7.14 10.04 -8.61
N ASP A 97 -6.30 9.02 -8.39
CA ASP A 97 -5.58 8.34 -9.48
C ASP A 97 -5.25 6.89 -9.13
N ARG A 98 -5.07 6.09 -10.17
CA ARG A 98 -4.59 4.71 -10.15
C ARG A 98 -3.61 4.55 -11.27
N THR A 99 -2.34 4.34 -10.93
CA THR A 99 -1.26 4.23 -11.92
C THR A 99 -0.60 2.86 -11.88
N GLY A 100 0.24 2.62 -12.85
CA GLY A 100 1.05 1.42 -12.99
C GLY A 100 2.54 1.75 -13.04
N PRO A 101 3.35 0.91 -13.72
CA PRO A 101 4.77 1.14 -13.88
C PRO A 101 5.06 2.41 -14.69
N GLY A 102 6.22 3.00 -14.42
CA GLY A 102 6.73 4.12 -15.20
C GLY A 102 7.08 3.74 -16.65
N VAL A 103 7.35 4.74 -17.47
CA VAL A 103 7.67 4.57 -18.90
C VAL A 103 8.96 3.78 -19.14
N ASP A 104 9.86 3.78 -18.17
CA ASP A 104 11.12 3.02 -18.14
C ASP A 104 10.93 1.53 -17.79
N HIS A 105 9.72 1.12 -17.44
CA HIS A 105 9.37 -0.26 -17.12
C HIS A 105 8.17 -0.74 -17.97
N PRO A 106 8.38 -0.97 -19.29
CA PRO A 106 7.28 -1.29 -20.20
C PRO A 106 6.65 -2.66 -19.89
N VAL A 107 5.36 -2.74 -20.21
CA VAL A 107 4.62 -4.02 -20.16
C VAL A 107 4.68 -4.68 -21.53
N TYR A 108 5.09 -5.94 -21.56
CA TYR A 108 5.20 -6.72 -22.79
C TYR A 108 3.88 -7.43 -23.11
N SER A 109 3.43 -7.36 -24.35
CA SER A 109 2.17 -7.97 -24.82
C SER A 109 2.19 -9.49 -24.72
N ASN A 110 3.36 -10.12 -24.86
CA ASN A 110 3.58 -11.57 -24.77
C ASN A 110 4.01 -12.03 -23.35
N CYS A 111 4.05 -11.11 -22.38
CA CYS A 111 4.36 -11.38 -20.98
C CYS A 111 3.43 -10.55 -20.08
N PRO A 112 2.14 -10.93 -19.96
CA PRO A 112 1.17 -10.19 -19.18
C PRO A 112 1.56 -10.07 -17.70
N GLU A 113 2.40 -10.97 -17.18
CA GLU A 113 2.96 -10.95 -15.84
C GLU A 113 3.85 -9.72 -15.59
N SER A 114 4.35 -9.06 -16.63
CA SER A 114 5.09 -7.80 -16.50
C SER A 114 4.23 -6.64 -16.02
N ARG A 115 2.89 -6.76 -16.09
CA ARG A 115 1.92 -5.80 -15.53
C ARG A 115 1.59 -6.14 -14.08
N TYR A 116 2.53 -6.00 -13.19
CA TYR A 116 2.36 -6.36 -11.77
C TYR A 116 2.22 -5.17 -10.83
N LEU A 117 2.74 -4.00 -11.19
CA LEU A 117 2.73 -2.82 -10.32
C LEU A 117 1.38 -2.11 -10.34
N LYS A 118 0.85 -1.85 -9.17
CA LYS A 118 -0.35 -1.04 -8.92
C LYS A 118 0.01 0.06 -7.94
N VAL A 119 -0.40 1.28 -8.21
CA VAL A 119 -0.20 2.44 -7.36
C VAL A 119 -1.53 3.15 -7.16
N LEU A 120 -1.93 3.34 -5.92
CA LEU A 120 -3.13 4.05 -5.53
C LEU A 120 -2.75 5.42 -4.96
N TRP A 121 -3.37 6.46 -5.49
CA TRP A 121 -3.17 7.85 -5.07
C TRP A 121 -4.45 8.34 -4.40
N SER A 122 -4.34 8.79 -3.15
CA SER A 122 -5.51 9.23 -2.40
C SER A 122 -5.20 10.37 -1.44
N ARG A 123 -6.24 11.09 -1.04
CA ARG A 123 -6.22 11.97 0.13
C ARG A 123 -6.95 11.28 1.28
N VAL A 124 -6.43 11.49 2.48
CA VAL A 124 -7.08 11.03 3.71
C VAL A 124 -8.08 12.09 4.16
N VAL A 125 -9.35 11.74 4.22
CA VAL A 125 -10.44 12.65 4.63
C VAL A 125 -11.24 12.07 5.80
#